data_e843c3543267a3de5c292c96743fa5fd
#
_entry.id   e843c3543267a3de5c292c96743fa5fd
#
_cell.length_a   1.000
_cell.length_b   1.000
_cell.length_c   1.000
_cell.angle_alpha   90.00
_cell.angle_beta   90.00
_cell.angle_gamma   90.00
#
_symmetry.space_group_name_H-M   'P 1'
#
loop_
_entity.id
_entity.type
_entity.pdbx_description
1 polymer ?
#
loop_
_entity_poly.entity_id
_entity_poly.type
_entity_poly.pdbx_seq_one_letter_code
_entity_poly.pdbx_strand_id
1 'polypeptide(L)'
;MGMVQSRYLSLVEKAAALLLLIYPTLTFAVKGGMNGVFLLMLLLAIAVWAVRPPGMNTVKWQHEWKAYFLAMGAIAAAIFISQIYHQNYDAHPHDAASRYWLAIPVFLLLQRLRLNVFAALQFAFPVAAITGFLLARNPVGGRSGIGTLDLIHFGNFELILGVLSLFSIDWFGRDHLPLRILKILGFAAGLAASLASGSRGGWLAIPVFIAIFFYFKVTRVSLKMVAVSLVSAILAITIVYSASSTFHQRVNELANDVATFDQGNRDTSTGIRWQLYKAAVDVFMRHPVFGVGPEGFAAEMKPMADAGKITPKAAELGRGEVHNDILSKAAGMGMFGLLAILAIYFAPLNLFWRATRSASEKIKRTGILGIAFVSGFFVFGLTVEFLNLTMAAAFYSFTVAVLLAACYNIHHGEPFIKP
;
A
#
# COMPACT_ATOMS: atom_id res chain seq x y z
N MET A 1 25.54 18.05 -31.02
CA MET A 1 24.15 17.75 -30.60
C MET A 1 24.07 16.50 -29.73
N GLY A 2 24.71 15.39 -30.05
CA GLY A 2 24.61 14.12 -29.28
C GLY A 2 25.13 14.16 -27.83
N MET A 3 26.19 14.91 -27.51
CA MET A 3 26.74 15.00 -26.15
C MET A 3 25.82 15.74 -25.14
N VAL A 4 25.17 16.82 -25.54
CA VAL A 4 24.26 17.57 -24.69
C VAL A 4 23.02 16.71 -24.38
N GLN A 5 22.57 15.97 -25.35
CA GLN A 5 21.44 15.06 -25.33
C GLN A 5 21.65 13.88 -24.36
N SER A 6 22.83 13.27 -24.43
CA SER A 6 23.26 12.19 -23.52
C SER A 6 23.37 12.68 -22.05
N ARG A 7 23.83 13.92 -21.85
CA ARG A 7 23.91 14.54 -20.52
C ARG A 7 22.53 14.84 -19.92
N TYR A 8 21.57 15.34 -20.71
CA TYR A 8 20.22 15.62 -20.22
C TYR A 8 19.51 14.33 -19.76
N LEU A 9 19.50 13.28 -20.59
CA LEU A 9 18.88 12.00 -20.21
C LEU A 9 19.56 11.41 -18.97
N SER A 10 20.88 11.48 -18.85
CA SER A 10 21.62 11.05 -17.66
C SER A 10 21.22 11.83 -16.41
N LEU A 11 20.95 13.14 -16.51
CA LEU A 11 20.48 13.95 -15.39
C LEU A 11 19.06 13.56 -14.95
N VAL A 12 18.16 13.33 -15.89
CA VAL A 12 16.79 12.85 -15.60
C VAL A 12 16.84 11.49 -14.89
N GLU A 13 17.66 10.55 -15.38
CA GLU A 13 17.82 9.24 -14.77
C GLU A 13 18.40 9.32 -13.36
N LYS A 14 19.40 10.18 -13.13
CA LYS A 14 19.98 10.40 -11.80
C LYS A 14 18.96 11.03 -10.83
N ALA A 15 18.20 12.04 -11.30
CA ALA A 15 17.16 12.67 -10.51
C ALA A 15 16.05 11.66 -10.13
N ALA A 16 15.59 10.88 -11.11
CA ALA A 16 14.60 9.83 -10.84
C ALA A 16 15.13 8.77 -9.88
N ALA A 17 16.37 8.28 -10.06
CA ALA A 17 16.99 7.31 -9.16
C ALA A 17 17.13 7.85 -7.73
N LEU A 18 17.49 9.12 -7.57
CA LEU A 18 17.57 9.78 -6.27
C LEU A 18 16.19 9.85 -5.61
N LEU A 19 15.15 10.29 -6.36
CA LEU A 19 13.78 10.35 -5.84
C LEU A 19 13.27 8.97 -5.45
N LEU A 20 13.58 7.93 -6.24
CA LEU A 20 13.24 6.53 -5.90
C LEU A 20 14.01 6.02 -4.67
N LEU A 21 15.22 6.49 -4.44
CA LEU A 21 16.02 6.10 -3.28
C LEU A 21 15.45 6.67 -1.98
N ILE A 22 14.99 7.93 -2.02
CA ILE A 22 14.65 8.66 -0.80
C ILE A 22 13.16 8.60 -0.42
N TYR A 23 12.23 8.31 -1.38
CA TYR A 23 10.79 8.43 -1.10
C TYR A 23 10.30 7.57 0.07
N PRO A 24 10.74 6.30 0.24
CA PRO A 24 10.23 5.51 1.34
C PRO A 24 10.74 6.01 2.68
N THR A 25 12.00 6.46 2.73
CA THR A 25 12.62 7.01 3.95
C THR A 25 11.97 8.33 4.37
N LEU A 26 11.68 9.22 3.39
CA LEU A 26 11.04 10.51 3.68
C LEU A 26 9.58 10.36 4.13
N THR A 27 8.95 9.21 3.91
CA THR A 27 7.64 8.90 4.49
C THR A 27 7.67 8.96 6.02
N PHE A 28 8.78 8.58 6.64
CA PHE A 28 8.95 8.60 8.09
C PHE A 28 9.70 9.82 8.61
N ALA A 29 10.75 10.22 7.90
CA ALA A 29 11.68 11.23 8.38
C ALA A 29 11.13 12.66 8.33
N VAL A 30 10.18 12.96 7.40
CA VAL A 30 9.69 14.31 7.16
C VAL A 30 8.17 14.31 7.00
N LYS A 31 7.47 15.14 7.78
CA LYS A 31 6.02 15.33 7.60
C LYS A 31 5.72 15.80 6.18
N GLY A 32 4.91 15.05 5.45
CA GLY A 32 4.61 15.33 4.04
C GLY A 32 5.71 14.93 3.04
N GLY A 33 6.82 14.32 3.51
CA GLY A 33 7.96 13.94 2.65
C GLY A 33 7.59 13.05 1.47
N MET A 34 6.70 12.07 1.69
CA MET A 34 6.18 11.23 0.59
C MET A 34 5.47 12.06 -0.49
N ASN A 35 4.57 12.95 -0.09
CA ASN A 35 3.86 13.82 -1.04
C ASN A 35 4.83 14.76 -1.76
N GLY A 36 5.83 15.30 -1.07
CA GLY A 36 6.88 16.10 -1.67
C GLY A 36 7.65 15.38 -2.77
N VAL A 37 8.10 14.15 -2.50
CA VAL A 37 8.80 13.34 -3.52
C VAL A 37 7.88 12.96 -4.67
N PHE A 38 6.62 12.59 -4.39
CA PHE A 38 5.64 12.32 -5.42
C PHE A 38 5.47 13.52 -6.38
N LEU A 39 5.28 14.71 -5.83
CA LEU A 39 5.12 15.94 -6.63
C LEU A 39 6.40 16.31 -7.39
N LEU A 40 7.58 16.12 -6.80
CA LEU A 40 8.85 16.35 -7.51
C LEU A 40 9.02 15.38 -8.69
N MET A 41 8.65 14.11 -8.53
CA MET A 41 8.67 13.16 -9.63
C MET A 41 7.62 13.49 -10.71
N LEU A 42 6.44 13.96 -10.31
CA LEU A 42 5.42 14.44 -11.23
C LEU A 42 5.91 15.66 -12.02
N LEU A 43 6.52 16.64 -11.35
CA LEU A 43 7.11 17.82 -12.00
C LEU A 43 8.22 17.38 -12.98
N LEU A 44 9.06 16.43 -12.60
CA LEU A 44 10.07 15.86 -13.49
C LEU A 44 9.41 15.22 -14.73
N ALA A 45 8.31 14.48 -14.54
CA ALA A 45 7.56 13.87 -15.64
C ALA A 45 6.99 14.94 -16.59
N ILE A 46 6.38 15.97 -16.06
CA ILE A 46 5.82 17.10 -16.84
C ILE A 46 6.93 17.85 -17.58
N ALA A 47 8.05 18.16 -16.91
CA ALA A 47 9.18 18.86 -17.53
C ALA A 47 9.78 18.06 -18.69
N VAL A 48 9.98 16.76 -18.51
CA VAL A 48 10.49 15.86 -19.58
C VAL A 48 9.49 15.78 -20.74
N TRP A 49 8.21 15.79 -20.46
CA TRP A 49 7.15 15.73 -21.47
C TRP A 49 7.05 17.05 -22.27
N ALA A 50 7.24 18.20 -21.60
CA ALA A 50 7.23 19.51 -22.23
C ALA A 50 8.47 19.74 -23.12
N VAL A 51 9.66 19.36 -22.63
CA VAL A 51 10.94 19.53 -23.37
C VAL A 51 11.09 18.54 -24.52
N ARG A 52 10.48 17.35 -24.42
CA ARG A 52 10.57 16.27 -25.41
C ARG A 52 12.01 16.02 -25.87
N PRO A 53 12.93 15.63 -24.97
CA PRO A 53 14.33 15.53 -25.33
C PRO A 53 14.50 14.56 -26.49
N PRO A 54 15.24 14.97 -27.54
CA PRO A 54 15.51 14.09 -28.68
C PRO A 54 16.25 12.83 -28.19
N GLY A 55 15.94 11.65 -28.77
CA GLY A 55 16.52 10.35 -28.37
C GLY A 55 15.80 9.65 -27.23
N MET A 56 14.79 10.26 -26.61
CA MET A 56 13.91 9.56 -25.71
C MET A 56 12.90 8.73 -26.52
N ASN A 57 12.88 7.45 -26.31
CA ASN A 57 11.97 6.53 -27.01
C ASN A 57 10.51 6.96 -26.85
N THR A 58 9.74 6.91 -27.93
CA THR A 58 8.31 7.14 -27.87
C THR A 58 7.62 5.97 -27.19
N VAL A 59 6.79 6.25 -26.19
CA VAL A 59 5.97 5.21 -25.57
C VAL A 59 4.91 4.75 -26.58
N LYS A 60 5.03 3.51 -27.02
CA LYS A 60 3.93 2.88 -27.78
C LYS A 60 2.85 2.48 -26.79
N TRP A 61 1.62 2.91 -27.05
CA TRP A 61 0.47 2.50 -26.25
C TRP A 61 0.35 0.98 -26.24
N GLN A 62 0.21 0.40 -25.04
CA GLN A 62 -0.08 -1.01 -24.86
C GLN A 62 -1.50 -1.14 -24.30
N HIS A 63 -2.28 -2.01 -24.91
CA HIS A 63 -3.70 -2.18 -24.52
C HIS A 63 -3.85 -2.62 -23.04
N GLU A 64 -2.86 -3.34 -22.52
CA GLU A 64 -2.82 -3.81 -21.14
C GLU A 64 -2.85 -2.67 -20.13
N TRP A 65 -2.30 -1.49 -20.45
CA TRP A 65 -2.29 -0.34 -19.54
C TRP A 65 -3.65 0.31 -19.34
N LYS A 66 -4.61 0.05 -20.27
CA LYS A 66 -5.95 0.59 -20.19
C LYS A 66 -6.61 0.29 -18.85
N ALA A 67 -6.50 -0.96 -18.37
CA ALA A 67 -7.06 -1.36 -17.08
C ALA A 67 -6.44 -0.58 -15.90
N TYR A 68 -5.11 -0.37 -15.93
CA TYR A 68 -4.42 0.43 -14.92
C TYR A 68 -4.87 1.89 -14.94
N PHE A 69 -4.94 2.53 -16.11
CA PHE A 69 -5.33 3.93 -16.21
C PHE A 69 -6.79 4.16 -15.81
N LEU A 70 -7.69 3.26 -16.21
CA LEU A 70 -9.07 3.30 -15.78
C LEU A 70 -9.21 3.13 -14.27
N ALA A 71 -8.47 2.19 -13.67
CA ALA A 71 -8.46 1.97 -12.24
C ALA A 71 -7.96 3.19 -11.48
N MET A 72 -6.85 3.81 -11.95
CA MET A 72 -6.29 5.00 -11.29
C MET A 72 -7.21 6.24 -11.40
N GLY A 73 -8.05 6.33 -12.42
CA GLY A 73 -9.06 7.39 -12.55
C GLY A 73 -10.39 7.09 -11.84
N ALA A 74 -10.65 5.83 -11.48
CA ALA A 74 -11.98 5.38 -11.08
C ALA A 74 -12.49 6.02 -9.77
N ILE A 75 -11.63 6.21 -8.76
CA ILE A 75 -12.04 6.84 -7.49
C ILE A 75 -12.43 8.30 -7.71
N ALA A 76 -11.65 9.06 -8.47
CA ALA A 76 -11.99 10.46 -8.77
C ALA A 76 -13.31 10.54 -9.56
N ALA A 77 -13.53 9.65 -10.51
CA ALA A 77 -14.80 9.56 -11.25
C ALA A 77 -15.97 9.20 -10.33
N ALA A 78 -15.81 8.23 -9.41
CA ALA A 78 -16.86 7.85 -8.47
C ALA A 78 -17.22 9.00 -7.51
N ILE A 79 -16.21 9.74 -6.99
CA ILE A 79 -16.42 10.94 -6.18
C ILE A 79 -17.24 11.97 -6.98
N PHE A 80 -16.82 12.26 -8.20
CA PHE A 80 -17.48 13.26 -9.05
C PHE A 80 -18.93 12.88 -9.36
N ILE A 81 -19.19 11.62 -9.71
CA ILE A 81 -20.55 11.10 -9.96
C ILE A 81 -21.42 11.24 -8.70
N SER A 82 -20.90 10.85 -7.54
CA SER A 82 -21.60 10.96 -6.27
C SER A 82 -21.87 12.41 -5.89
N GLN A 83 -20.92 13.32 -6.07
CA GLN A 83 -21.08 14.76 -5.82
C GLN A 83 -22.13 15.39 -6.72
N ILE A 84 -22.17 15.04 -8.02
CA ILE A 84 -23.23 15.52 -8.93
C ILE A 84 -24.60 15.06 -8.44
N TYR A 85 -24.74 13.79 -8.05
CA TYR A 85 -26.01 13.24 -7.58
C TYR A 85 -26.50 13.94 -6.31
N HIS A 86 -25.58 14.14 -5.33
CA HIS A 86 -25.91 14.77 -4.04
C HIS A 86 -25.89 16.30 -4.08
N GLN A 87 -25.49 16.93 -5.19
CA GLN A 87 -25.33 18.40 -5.33
C GLN A 87 -24.39 18.98 -4.24
N ASN A 88 -23.40 18.20 -3.80
CA ASN A 88 -22.45 18.59 -2.76
C ASN A 88 -21.01 18.49 -3.31
N TYR A 89 -20.41 19.64 -3.62
CA TYR A 89 -19.11 19.76 -4.30
C TYR A 89 -18.01 20.10 -3.28
N ASP A 90 -17.62 19.14 -2.45
CA ASP A 90 -16.49 19.28 -1.55
C ASP A 90 -15.17 18.87 -2.25
N ALA A 91 -14.13 19.66 -2.05
CA ALA A 91 -12.81 19.40 -2.62
C ALA A 91 -12.01 18.36 -1.82
N HIS A 92 -12.29 18.21 -0.53
CA HIS A 92 -11.52 17.37 0.40
C HIS A 92 -11.40 15.89 -0.05
N PRO A 93 -12.46 15.20 -0.51
CA PRO A 93 -12.36 13.82 -1.00
C PRO A 93 -11.41 13.64 -2.20
N HIS A 94 -11.18 14.72 -2.97
CA HIS A 94 -10.28 14.71 -4.12
C HIS A 94 -8.79 14.76 -3.74
N ASP A 95 -8.42 15.13 -2.51
CA ASP A 95 -7.02 15.23 -2.09
C ASP A 95 -6.28 13.88 -2.22
N ALA A 96 -6.79 12.83 -1.61
CA ALA A 96 -6.23 11.49 -1.74
C ALA A 96 -6.46 10.92 -3.15
N ALA A 97 -7.68 11.09 -3.70
CA ALA A 97 -8.05 10.57 -5.02
C ALA A 97 -7.15 11.12 -6.15
N SER A 98 -6.69 12.37 -6.04
CA SER A 98 -5.79 12.96 -7.03
C SER A 98 -4.48 12.19 -7.19
N ARG A 99 -3.96 11.57 -6.13
CA ARG A 99 -2.69 10.85 -6.16
C ARG A 99 -2.72 9.62 -7.07
N TYR A 100 -3.88 9.02 -7.26
CA TYR A 100 -4.02 7.85 -8.14
C TYR A 100 -3.80 8.23 -9.61
N TRP A 101 -4.57 9.16 -10.14
CA TRP A 101 -4.45 9.53 -11.55
C TRP A 101 -3.19 10.37 -11.86
N LEU A 102 -2.67 11.15 -10.89
CA LEU A 102 -1.40 11.86 -11.02
C LEU A 102 -0.18 10.91 -11.04
N ALA A 103 -0.32 9.65 -10.63
CA ALA A 103 0.72 8.64 -10.78
C ALA A 103 0.87 8.15 -12.24
N ILE A 104 -0.11 8.39 -13.11
CA ILE A 104 -0.04 8.00 -14.53
C ILE A 104 1.11 8.69 -15.27
N PRO A 105 1.30 10.03 -15.22
CA PRO A 105 2.47 10.69 -15.80
C PRO A 105 3.80 10.15 -15.26
N VAL A 106 3.86 9.81 -13.96
CA VAL A 106 5.05 9.20 -13.35
C VAL A 106 5.36 7.84 -13.98
N PHE A 107 4.35 6.99 -14.11
CA PHE A 107 4.48 5.70 -14.81
C PHE A 107 5.00 5.88 -16.24
N LEU A 108 4.43 6.82 -17.01
CA LEU A 108 4.81 7.09 -18.39
C LEU A 108 6.23 7.65 -18.53
N LEU A 109 6.71 8.42 -17.55
CA LEU A 109 8.11 8.85 -17.50
C LEU A 109 9.02 7.65 -17.24
N LEU A 110 8.77 6.92 -16.16
CA LEU A 110 9.66 5.88 -15.66
C LEU A 110 9.84 4.72 -16.64
N GLN A 111 8.83 4.41 -17.44
CA GLN A 111 8.96 3.41 -18.50
C GLN A 111 10.04 3.73 -19.54
N ARG A 112 10.35 5.02 -19.73
CA ARG A 112 11.32 5.48 -20.74
C ARG A 112 12.75 5.50 -20.22
N LEU A 113 12.94 5.38 -18.88
CA LEU A 113 14.24 5.43 -18.25
C LEU A 113 14.88 4.05 -18.24
N ARG A 114 16.22 4.01 -18.15
CA ARG A 114 16.96 2.74 -18.09
C ARG A 114 16.59 1.96 -16.84
N LEU A 115 16.60 0.63 -16.93
CA LEU A 115 16.28 -0.27 -15.83
C LEU A 115 17.13 -0.06 -14.58
N ASN A 116 18.36 0.42 -14.72
CA ASN A 116 19.25 0.71 -13.60
C ASN A 116 18.70 1.78 -12.63
N VAL A 117 17.77 2.63 -13.08
CA VAL A 117 17.11 3.63 -12.22
C VAL A 117 16.35 2.93 -11.10
N PHE A 118 15.70 1.80 -11.39
CA PHE A 118 14.93 1.04 -10.41
C PHE A 118 15.79 0.26 -9.40
N ALA A 119 17.09 0.09 -9.70
CA ALA A 119 18.00 -0.56 -8.78
C ALA A 119 18.17 0.22 -7.46
N ALA A 120 17.88 1.51 -7.44
CA ALA A 120 17.84 2.34 -6.24
C ALA A 120 16.88 1.77 -5.17
N LEU A 121 15.78 1.13 -5.58
CA LEU A 121 14.78 0.57 -4.67
C LEU A 121 15.33 -0.58 -3.80
N GLN A 122 16.37 -1.28 -4.26
CA GLN A 122 17.01 -2.33 -3.47
C GLN A 122 17.64 -1.80 -2.17
N PHE A 123 18.04 -0.53 -2.18
CA PHE A 123 18.54 0.18 -1.00
C PHE A 123 17.43 0.96 -0.29
N ALA A 124 16.49 1.53 -1.06
CA ALA A 124 15.43 2.38 -0.54
C ALA A 124 14.54 1.64 0.48
N PHE A 125 14.08 0.44 0.16
CA PHE A 125 13.19 -0.31 1.05
C PHE A 125 13.85 -0.67 2.39
N PRO A 126 15.02 -1.33 2.43
CA PRO A 126 15.64 -1.67 3.71
C PRO A 126 16.09 -0.45 4.51
N VAL A 127 16.62 0.60 3.85
CA VAL A 127 17.02 1.82 4.55
C VAL A 127 15.81 2.51 5.17
N ALA A 128 14.67 2.56 4.47
CA ALA A 128 13.46 3.15 5.01
C ALA A 128 12.93 2.38 6.23
N ALA A 129 12.86 1.05 6.15
CA ALA A 129 12.42 0.22 7.29
C ALA A 129 13.35 0.36 8.51
N ILE A 130 14.67 0.41 8.29
CA ILE A 130 15.62 0.65 9.37
C ILE A 130 15.45 2.06 9.93
N THR A 131 15.24 3.07 9.07
CA THR A 131 15.05 4.46 9.52
C THR A 131 13.79 4.60 10.35
N GLY A 132 12.66 4.05 9.91
CA GLY A 132 11.40 4.10 10.67
C GLY A 132 11.52 3.40 12.01
N PHE A 133 12.14 2.22 12.06
CA PHE A 133 12.44 1.52 13.31
C PHE A 133 13.29 2.37 14.27
N LEU A 134 14.33 3.04 13.77
CA LEU A 134 15.19 3.91 14.59
C LEU A 134 14.49 5.19 15.07
N LEU A 135 13.54 5.71 14.29
CA LEU A 135 12.74 6.89 14.65
C LEU A 135 11.58 6.56 15.59
N ALA A 136 11.16 5.31 15.69
CA ALA A 136 10.05 4.85 16.53
C ALA A 136 10.41 4.88 18.04
N ARG A 137 10.65 6.06 18.60
CA ARG A 137 11.16 6.22 19.97
C ARG A 137 10.13 6.68 21.00
N ASN A 138 8.92 7.05 20.57
CA ASN A 138 7.92 7.63 21.48
C ASN A 138 6.86 6.58 21.84
N PRO A 139 6.96 5.94 23.00
CA PRO A 139 5.92 5.05 23.48
C PRO A 139 4.69 5.87 23.87
N VAL A 140 3.58 5.66 23.17
CA VAL A 140 2.27 6.16 23.56
C VAL A 140 1.46 4.96 24.03
N GLY A 141 1.15 4.89 25.32
CA GLY A 141 0.43 3.75 25.90
C GLY A 141 1.11 2.39 25.68
N GLY A 142 2.45 2.32 25.80
CA GLY A 142 3.24 1.10 25.57
C GLY A 142 3.46 0.74 24.09
N ARG A 143 3.03 1.58 23.15
CA ARG A 143 3.18 1.39 21.69
C ARG A 143 4.22 2.37 21.15
N SER A 144 5.03 1.92 20.19
CA SER A 144 6.07 2.75 19.57
C SER A 144 5.66 3.20 18.17
N GLY A 145 5.93 4.46 17.86
CA GLY A 145 5.68 5.04 16.53
C GLY A 145 6.44 6.36 16.35
N ILE A 146 6.13 7.04 15.27
CA ILE A 146 6.66 8.37 14.96
C ILE A 146 5.52 9.39 15.10
N GLY A 147 5.81 10.57 15.66
CA GLY A 147 4.76 11.57 15.95
C GLY A 147 4.05 12.17 14.73
N THR A 148 4.49 11.87 13.53
CA THR A 148 3.92 12.36 12.26
C THR A 148 2.89 11.42 11.64
N LEU A 149 2.78 10.18 12.13
CA LEU A 149 1.86 9.14 11.69
C LEU A 149 1.15 8.51 12.88
N ASP A 150 -0.11 8.15 12.69
CA ASP A 150 -0.76 7.28 13.67
C ASP A 150 -0.09 5.88 13.69
N LEU A 151 -0.27 5.20 14.80
CA LEU A 151 0.43 3.94 15.07
C LEU A 151 0.03 2.80 14.12
N ILE A 152 -1.21 2.84 13.58
CA ILE A 152 -1.70 1.80 12.69
C ILE A 152 -1.04 1.95 11.31
N HIS A 153 -1.05 3.17 10.77
CA HIS A 153 -0.41 3.46 9.48
C HIS A 153 1.10 3.26 9.56
N PHE A 154 1.74 3.72 10.63
CA PHE A 154 3.16 3.49 10.86
C PHE A 154 3.51 1.99 10.83
N GLY A 155 2.81 1.17 11.61
CA GLY A 155 3.06 -0.27 11.68
C GLY A 155 2.83 -0.99 10.34
N ASN A 156 1.85 -0.56 9.56
CA ASN A 156 1.55 -1.11 8.23
C ASN A 156 2.62 -0.73 7.20
N PHE A 157 3.09 0.52 7.19
CA PHE A 157 4.20 0.95 6.33
C PHE A 157 5.50 0.23 6.66
N GLU A 158 5.80 0.07 7.94
CA GLU A 158 6.99 -0.67 8.38
C GLU A 158 6.95 -2.12 7.94
N LEU A 159 5.81 -2.79 8.12
CA LEU A 159 5.64 -4.18 7.71
C LEU A 159 5.83 -4.35 6.20
N ILE A 160 5.20 -3.49 5.38
CA ILE A 160 5.30 -3.63 3.93
C ILE A 160 6.72 -3.32 3.43
N LEU A 161 7.41 -2.33 3.98
CA LEU A 161 8.79 -2.01 3.61
C LEU A 161 9.75 -3.12 4.01
N GLY A 162 9.57 -3.71 5.20
CA GLY A 162 10.31 -4.90 5.61
C GLY A 162 10.10 -6.07 4.65
N VAL A 163 8.85 -6.35 4.27
CA VAL A 163 8.51 -7.41 3.31
C VAL A 163 9.13 -7.14 1.94
N LEU A 164 9.03 -5.91 1.43
CA LEU A 164 9.65 -5.54 0.15
C LEU A 164 11.17 -5.67 0.20
N SER A 165 11.80 -5.39 1.36
CA SER A 165 13.24 -5.61 1.55
C SER A 165 13.59 -7.09 1.36
N LEU A 166 12.86 -8.00 2.00
CA LEU A 166 13.07 -9.45 1.89
C LEU A 166 12.80 -9.97 0.47
N PHE A 167 11.70 -9.55 -0.15
CA PHE A 167 11.31 -10.00 -1.48
C PHE A 167 12.23 -9.44 -2.58
N SER A 168 12.94 -8.35 -2.32
CA SER A 168 13.92 -7.76 -3.23
C SER A 168 15.27 -8.48 -3.27
N ILE A 169 15.49 -9.54 -2.45
CA ILE A 169 16.72 -10.34 -2.49
C ILE A 169 16.88 -10.93 -3.88
N ASP A 170 18.09 -10.74 -4.44
CA ASP A 170 18.49 -11.17 -5.78
C ASP A 170 17.62 -10.59 -6.92
N TRP A 171 17.00 -9.42 -6.75
CA TRP A 171 16.07 -8.82 -7.73
C TRP A 171 16.75 -8.47 -9.05
N PHE A 172 17.89 -7.76 -9.02
CA PHE A 172 18.65 -7.36 -10.21
C PHE A 172 19.84 -8.29 -10.54
N GLY A 173 19.84 -9.48 -10.00
CA GLY A 173 20.89 -10.47 -10.07
C GLY A 173 21.28 -10.93 -8.66
N ARG A 174 22.30 -11.78 -8.55
CA ARG A 174 22.75 -12.28 -7.24
C ARG A 174 23.31 -11.13 -6.39
N ASP A 175 22.70 -10.90 -5.24
CA ASP A 175 23.17 -9.89 -4.29
C ASP A 175 24.54 -10.28 -3.71
N HIS A 176 25.43 -9.30 -3.59
CA HIS A 176 26.63 -9.45 -2.76
C HIS A 176 26.24 -9.46 -1.28
N LEU A 177 27.08 -10.08 -0.45
CA LEU A 177 26.75 -10.33 0.96
C LEU A 177 26.30 -9.07 1.75
N PRO A 178 26.97 -7.89 1.64
CA PRO A 178 26.52 -6.69 2.35
C PRO A 178 25.09 -6.25 1.97
N LEU A 179 24.72 -6.29 0.68
CA LEU A 179 23.38 -5.92 0.25
C LEU A 179 22.33 -6.92 0.75
N ARG A 180 22.66 -8.21 0.75
CA ARG A 180 21.77 -9.24 1.30
C ARG A 180 21.57 -9.06 2.80
N ILE A 181 22.63 -8.76 3.55
CA ILE A 181 22.53 -8.45 4.99
C ILE A 181 21.66 -7.22 5.21
N LEU A 182 21.87 -6.13 4.45
CA LEU A 182 21.05 -4.92 4.54
C LEU A 182 19.57 -5.22 4.33
N LYS A 183 19.21 -6.04 3.33
CA LYS A 183 17.83 -6.44 3.06
C LYS A 183 17.22 -7.27 4.19
N ILE A 184 17.98 -8.19 4.78
CA ILE A 184 17.54 -8.99 5.94
C ILE A 184 17.36 -8.09 7.17
N LEU A 185 18.28 -7.16 7.43
CA LEU A 185 18.15 -6.20 8.51
C LEU A 185 16.94 -5.27 8.30
N GLY A 186 16.67 -4.82 7.07
CA GLY A 186 15.48 -4.06 6.73
C GLY A 186 14.19 -4.82 7.00
N PHE A 187 14.14 -6.13 6.67
CA PHE A 187 13.01 -6.98 7.02
C PHE A 187 12.81 -7.11 8.54
N ALA A 188 13.89 -7.39 9.26
CA ALA A 188 13.85 -7.54 10.72
C ALA A 188 13.42 -6.23 11.41
N ALA A 189 13.94 -5.08 10.95
CA ALA A 189 13.59 -3.76 11.46
C ALA A 189 12.11 -3.43 11.21
N GLY A 190 11.62 -3.62 9.98
CA GLY A 190 10.22 -3.35 9.63
C GLY A 190 9.24 -4.25 10.40
N LEU A 191 9.57 -5.53 10.56
CA LEU A 191 8.77 -6.44 11.38
C LEU A 191 8.77 -6.03 12.85
N ALA A 192 9.93 -5.70 13.42
CA ALA A 192 10.07 -5.27 14.81
C ALA A 192 9.31 -3.96 15.06
N ALA A 193 9.41 -2.97 14.17
CA ALA A 193 8.67 -1.71 14.26
C ALA A 193 7.15 -1.92 14.17
N SER A 194 6.69 -2.78 13.25
CA SER A 194 5.28 -3.13 13.14
C SER A 194 4.75 -3.80 14.40
N LEU A 195 5.49 -4.73 14.99
CA LEU A 195 5.13 -5.36 16.25
C LEU A 195 5.09 -4.36 17.40
N ALA A 196 6.11 -3.49 17.52
CA ALA A 196 6.17 -2.45 18.53
C ALA A 196 5.06 -1.40 18.40
N SER A 197 4.56 -1.15 17.19
CA SER A 197 3.41 -0.27 16.96
C SER A 197 2.10 -0.84 17.51
N GLY A 198 2.02 -2.15 17.72
CA GLY A 198 0.81 -2.84 18.16
C GLY A 198 -0.33 -2.80 17.13
N SER A 199 -0.04 -2.65 15.84
CA SER A 199 -1.03 -2.60 14.74
C SER A 199 -1.51 -4.01 14.35
N ARG A 200 -2.40 -4.58 15.17
CA ARG A 200 -2.92 -5.96 14.99
C ARG A 200 -3.53 -6.20 13.61
N GLY A 201 -4.25 -5.21 13.06
CA GLY A 201 -4.88 -5.32 11.75
C GLY A 201 -3.86 -5.56 10.62
N GLY A 202 -2.68 -4.92 10.70
CA GLY A 202 -1.61 -5.12 9.73
C GLY A 202 -1.02 -6.53 9.74
N TRP A 203 -1.00 -7.18 10.89
CA TRP A 203 -0.43 -8.54 11.02
C TRP A 203 -1.23 -9.60 10.26
N LEU A 204 -2.51 -9.32 9.93
CA LEU A 204 -3.32 -10.18 9.06
C LEU A 204 -2.71 -10.32 7.64
N ALA A 205 -1.83 -9.42 7.23
CA ALA A 205 -1.10 -9.54 5.97
C ALA A 205 0.06 -10.55 6.04
N ILE A 206 0.57 -10.90 7.23
CA ILE A 206 1.72 -11.81 7.38
C ILE A 206 1.44 -13.19 6.76
N PRO A 207 0.31 -13.87 7.03
CA PRO A 207 -0.03 -15.13 6.36
C PRO A 207 -0.08 -15.00 4.83
N VAL A 208 -0.58 -13.87 4.32
CA VAL A 208 -0.64 -13.61 2.87
C VAL A 208 0.78 -13.49 2.28
N PHE A 209 1.68 -12.75 2.95
CA PHE A 209 3.08 -12.66 2.52
C PHE A 209 3.80 -14.01 2.56
N ILE A 210 3.55 -14.82 3.58
CA ILE A 210 4.07 -16.17 3.69
C ILE A 210 3.56 -17.03 2.52
N ALA A 211 2.27 -16.98 2.22
CA ALA A 211 1.68 -17.72 1.10
C ALA A 211 2.30 -17.30 -0.25
N ILE A 212 2.46 -15.99 -0.50
CA ILE A 212 3.12 -15.45 -1.70
C ILE A 212 4.58 -15.94 -1.77
N PHE A 213 5.31 -15.90 -0.65
CA PHE A 213 6.70 -16.36 -0.60
C PHE A 213 6.80 -17.84 -0.98
N PHE A 214 6.01 -18.71 -0.36
CA PHE A 214 6.02 -20.14 -0.66
C PHE A 214 5.60 -20.41 -2.10
N TYR A 215 4.57 -19.76 -2.60
CA TYR A 215 4.09 -19.96 -3.96
C TYR A 215 5.12 -19.61 -5.04
N PHE A 216 5.89 -18.52 -4.87
CA PHE A 216 6.79 -18.04 -5.92
C PHE A 216 8.27 -18.40 -5.70
N LYS A 217 8.70 -18.62 -4.46
CA LYS A 217 10.13 -18.83 -4.13
C LYS A 217 10.47 -20.29 -3.87
N VAL A 218 9.48 -21.13 -3.60
CA VAL A 218 9.69 -22.53 -3.25
C VAL A 218 9.21 -23.44 -4.36
N THR A 219 10.15 -24.01 -5.12
CA THR A 219 9.85 -24.89 -6.26
C THR A 219 9.30 -26.26 -5.87
N ARG A 220 9.62 -26.74 -4.67
CA ARG A 220 9.09 -28.01 -4.10
C ARG A 220 8.84 -27.82 -2.61
N VAL A 221 7.58 -27.76 -2.24
CA VAL A 221 7.17 -27.74 -0.83
C VAL A 221 7.20 -29.17 -0.31
N SER A 222 8.18 -29.50 0.54
CA SER A 222 8.20 -30.79 1.25
C SER A 222 7.47 -30.67 2.59
N LEU A 223 6.87 -31.76 3.06
CA LEU A 223 6.23 -31.81 4.38
C LEU A 223 7.20 -31.40 5.50
N LYS A 224 8.48 -31.82 5.39
CA LYS A 224 9.55 -31.41 6.32
C LYS A 224 9.74 -29.88 6.33
N MET A 225 9.72 -29.25 5.18
CA MET A 225 9.90 -27.79 5.05
C MET A 225 8.70 -27.02 5.64
N VAL A 226 7.48 -27.51 5.42
CA VAL A 226 6.28 -26.97 6.07
C VAL A 226 6.37 -27.12 7.59
N ALA A 227 6.72 -28.29 8.07
CA ALA A 227 6.86 -28.55 9.50
C ALA A 227 7.93 -27.65 10.15
N VAL A 228 9.12 -27.55 9.54
CA VAL A 228 10.19 -26.66 10.03
C VAL A 228 9.73 -25.20 10.03
N SER A 229 9.05 -24.75 8.99
CA SER A 229 8.54 -23.37 8.92
C SER A 229 7.48 -23.10 10.00
N LEU A 230 6.56 -24.04 10.23
CA LEU A 230 5.55 -23.95 11.29
C LEU A 230 6.20 -23.92 12.69
N VAL A 231 7.13 -24.83 12.96
CA VAL A 231 7.86 -24.86 14.23
C VAL A 231 8.63 -23.54 14.44
N SER A 232 9.33 -23.06 13.40
CA SER A 232 10.07 -21.79 13.48
C SER A 232 9.13 -20.60 13.71
N ALA A 233 7.96 -20.59 13.07
CA ALA A 233 6.95 -19.55 13.27
C ALA A 233 6.38 -19.57 14.69
N ILE A 234 6.04 -20.75 15.22
CA ILE A 234 5.56 -20.93 16.60
C ILE A 234 6.63 -20.46 17.58
N LEU A 235 7.89 -20.89 17.40
CA LEU A 235 9.00 -20.48 18.25
C LEU A 235 9.21 -18.96 18.20
N ALA A 236 9.20 -18.36 17.01
CA ALA A 236 9.32 -16.90 16.86
C ALA A 236 8.17 -16.16 17.56
N ILE A 237 6.92 -16.62 17.39
CA ILE A 237 5.75 -16.05 18.07
C ILE A 237 5.89 -16.17 19.58
N THR A 238 6.33 -17.32 20.09
CA THR A 238 6.55 -17.56 21.53
C THR A 238 7.64 -16.63 22.08
N ILE A 239 8.75 -16.48 21.36
CA ILE A 239 9.82 -15.56 21.76
C ILE A 239 9.32 -14.11 21.79
N VAL A 240 8.62 -13.66 20.75
CA VAL A 240 8.08 -12.30 20.68
C VAL A 240 7.03 -12.08 21.77
N TYR A 241 6.15 -13.05 22.03
CA TYR A 241 5.14 -12.99 23.08
C TYR A 241 5.79 -12.85 24.48
N SER A 242 6.87 -13.58 24.73
CA SER A 242 7.58 -13.54 26.00
C SER A 242 8.47 -12.30 26.18
N ALA A 243 9.05 -11.79 25.08
CA ALA A 243 10.01 -10.70 25.11
C ALA A 243 9.38 -9.30 24.92
N SER A 244 8.20 -9.22 24.30
CA SER A 244 7.52 -7.93 24.02
C SER A 244 6.26 -7.77 24.85
N SER A 245 6.31 -6.89 25.84
CA SER A 245 5.13 -6.53 26.65
C SER A 245 3.98 -5.98 25.80
N THR A 246 4.28 -5.19 24.77
CA THR A 246 3.29 -4.66 23.82
C THR A 246 2.60 -5.79 23.06
N PHE A 247 3.36 -6.75 22.54
CA PHE A 247 2.78 -7.87 21.79
C PHE A 247 1.93 -8.77 22.70
N HIS A 248 2.45 -9.10 23.88
CA HIS A 248 1.73 -9.85 24.92
C HIS A 248 0.39 -9.18 25.25
N GLN A 249 0.41 -7.88 25.59
CA GLN A 249 -0.79 -7.10 25.89
C GLN A 249 -1.79 -7.15 24.72
N ARG A 250 -1.32 -6.97 23.47
CA ARG A 250 -2.20 -6.95 22.28
C ARG A 250 -2.85 -8.30 21.98
N VAL A 251 -2.16 -9.40 22.23
CA VAL A 251 -2.74 -10.75 22.12
C VAL A 251 -3.80 -10.97 23.20
N ASN A 252 -3.52 -10.58 24.44
CA ASN A 252 -4.48 -10.69 25.54
C ASN A 252 -5.71 -9.80 25.33
N GLU A 253 -5.53 -8.56 24.84
CA GLU A 253 -6.65 -7.69 24.45
C GLU A 253 -7.53 -8.33 23.39
N LEU A 254 -6.94 -8.98 22.38
CA LEU A 254 -7.72 -9.68 21.35
C LEU A 254 -8.53 -10.85 21.93
N ALA A 255 -7.91 -11.64 22.80
CA ALA A 255 -8.58 -12.75 23.47
C ALA A 255 -9.74 -12.23 24.34
N ASN A 256 -9.52 -11.15 25.08
CA ASN A 256 -10.56 -10.49 25.88
C ASN A 256 -11.65 -9.86 25.03
N ASP A 257 -11.31 -9.22 23.90
CA ASP A 257 -12.28 -8.64 22.96
C ASP A 257 -13.27 -9.72 22.46
N VAL A 258 -12.74 -10.93 22.12
CA VAL A 258 -13.57 -12.05 21.68
C VAL A 258 -14.41 -12.60 22.83
N ALA A 259 -13.82 -12.83 24.00
CA ALA A 259 -14.53 -13.39 25.16
C ALA A 259 -15.66 -12.46 25.69
N THR A 260 -15.44 -11.15 25.69
CA THR A 260 -16.41 -10.17 26.18
C THR A 260 -17.47 -9.81 25.15
N PHE A 261 -17.22 -10.01 23.86
CA PHE A 261 -18.19 -9.80 22.79
C PHE A 261 -19.44 -10.67 22.97
N ASP A 262 -19.25 -11.95 23.32
CA ASP A 262 -20.35 -12.89 23.59
C ASP A 262 -21.12 -12.54 24.87
N GLN A 263 -20.50 -11.79 25.80
CA GLN A 263 -21.10 -11.29 27.03
C GLN A 263 -21.85 -9.95 26.85
N GLY A 264 -21.96 -9.46 25.60
CA GLY A 264 -22.70 -8.24 25.25
C GLY A 264 -21.87 -6.95 25.28
N ASN A 265 -20.57 -6.98 25.62
CA ASN A 265 -19.70 -5.81 25.52
C ASN A 265 -19.27 -5.58 24.07
N ARG A 266 -19.97 -4.68 23.39
CA ARG A 266 -19.72 -4.32 21.98
C ARG A 266 -18.77 -3.14 21.81
N ASP A 267 -18.32 -2.51 22.90
CA ASP A 267 -17.50 -1.28 22.88
C ASP A 267 -15.99 -1.55 22.95
N THR A 268 -15.58 -2.78 22.66
CA THR A 268 -14.19 -3.14 22.44
C THR A 268 -13.70 -2.67 21.06
N SER A 269 -12.38 -2.58 20.85
CA SER A 269 -11.79 -2.18 19.55
C SER A 269 -12.30 -3.02 18.38
N THR A 270 -12.43 -4.33 18.56
CA THR A 270 -12.95 -5.26 17.55
C THR A 270 -14.46 -5.14 17.41
N GLY A 271 -15.18 -4.99 18.52
CA GLY A 271 -16.63 -4.86 18.55
C GLY A 271 -17.12 -3.58 17.86
N ILE A 272 -16.44 -2.46 18.06
CA ILE A 272 -16.74 -1.19 17.39
C ILE A 272 -16.57 -1.33 15.86
N ARG A 273 -15.44 -1.90 15.39
CA ARG A 273 -15.25 -2.11 13.95
C ARG A 273 -16.33 -2.99 13.34
N TRP A 274 -16.72 -4.05 14.05
CA TRP A 274 -17.81 -4.91 13.60
C TRP A 274 -19.15 -4.18 13.47
N GLN A 275 -19.47 -3.30 14.42
CA GLN A 275 -20.67 -2.45 14.35
C GLN A 275 -20.59 -1.48 13.17
N LEU A 276 -19.42 -0.83 12.94
CA LEU A 276 -19.21 0.08 11.83
C LEU A 276 -19.27 -0.64 10.46
N TYR A 277 -18.76 -1.87 10.36
CA TYR A 277 -18.90 -2.67 9.15
C TYR A 277 -20.35 -3.00 8.84
N LYS A 278 -21.13 -3.41 9.86
CA LYS A 278 -22.58 -3.63 9.68
C LYS A 278 -23.30 -2.35 9.30
N ALA A 279 -22.96 -1.23 9.92
CA ALA A 279 -23.52 0.08 9.59
C ALA A 279 -23.22 0.47 8.15
N ALA A 280 -21.97 0.29 7.68
CA ALA A 280 -21.60 0.58 6.30
C ALA A 280 -22.32 -0.31 5.28
N VAL A 281 -22.51 -1.59 5.59
CA VAL A 281 -23.30 -2.51 4.76
C VAL A 281 -24.79 -2.07 4.75
N ASP A 282 -25.37 -1.69 5.88
CA ASP A 282 -26.76 -1.19 5.97
C ASP A 282 -26.93 0.10 5.13
N VAL A 283 -25.96 1.04 5.21
CA VAL A 283 -25.96 2.25 4.38
C VAL A 283 -25.88 1.91 2.89
N PHE A 284 -24.95 1.02 2.51
CA PHE A 284 -24.84 0.58 1.12
C PHE A 284 -26.11 -0.08 0.60
N MET A 285 -26.74 -0.93 1.39
CA MET A 285 -28.00 -1.60 0.99
C MET A 285 -29.17 -0.62 0.82
N ARG A 286 -29.20 0.47 1.59
CA ARG A 286 -30.20 1.54 1.44
C ARG A 286 -29.90 2.47 0.26
N HIS A 287 -28.64 2.67 -0.06
CA HIS A 287 -28.17 3.60 -1.09
C HIS A 287 -27.19 2.92 -2.07
N PRO A 288 -27.60 1.85 -2.81
CA PRO A 288 -26.64 0.96 -3.48
C PRO A 288 -25.96 1.58 -4.71
N VAL A 289 -26.56 2.60 -5.34
CA VAL A 289 -26.02 3.13 -6.61
C VAL A 289 -25.03 4.27 -6.36
N PHE A 290 -25.41 5.30 -5.59
CA PHE A 290 -24.61 6.52 -5.40
C PHE A 290 -24.07 6.69 -3.99
N GLY A 291 -24.45 5.81 -3.05
CA GLY A 291 -24.12 5.94 -1.63
C GLY A 291 -24.77 7.14 -0.97
N VAL A 292 -24.20 7.60 0.13
CA VAL A 292 -24.66 8.77 0.91
C VAL A 292 -23.79 10.01 0.71
N GLY A 293 -22.93 10.01 -0.27
CA GLY A 293 -21.88 11.02 -0.50
C GLY A 293 -20.52 10.58 0.05
N PRO A 294 -19.40 11.07 -0.52
CA PRO A 294 -18.05 10.62 -0.17
C PRO A 294 -17.73 10.74 1.34
N GLU A 295 -18.33 11.70 2.04
CA GLU A 295 -18.20 11.94 3.48
C GLU A 295 -19.51 11.77 4.25
N GLY A 296 -20.58 11.32 3.58
CA GLY A 296 -21.94 11.25 4.14
C GLY A 296 -22.12 10.18 5.23
N PHE A 297 -21.21 9.22 5.34
CA PHE A 297 -21.28 8.15 6.34
C PHE A 297 -21.33 8.69 7.78
N ALA A 298 -20.59 9.76 8.07
CA ALA A 298 -20.57 10.38 9.39
C ALA A 298 -21.95 10.87 9.85
N ALA A 299 -22.80 11.35 8.92
CA ALA A 299 -24.16 11.82 9.21
C ALA A 299 -25.10 10.67 9.58
N GLU A 300 -24.85 9.45 9.12
CA GLU A 300 -25.64 8.25 9.43
C GLU A 300 -25.44 7.73 10.86
N MET A 301 -24.32 8.09 11.50
CA MET A 301 -23.91 7.50 12.78
C MET A 301 -24.85 7.82 13.93
N LYS A 302 -25.27 9.10 14.06
CA LYS A 302 -26.18 9.50 15.14
C LYS A 302 -27.56 8.86 14.99
N PRO A 303 -28.24 8.91 13.81
CA PRO A 303 -29.52 8.21 13.61
C PRO A 303 -29.44 6.71 13.91
N MET A 304 -28.33 6.05 13.56
CA MET A 304 -28.17 4.62 13.85
C MET A 304 -28.00 4.33 15.34
N ALA A 305 -27.31 5.20 16.08
CA ALA A 305 -27.21 5.08 17.54
C ALA A 305 -28.56 5.34 18.23
N ASP A 306 -29.25 6.38 17.82
CA ASP A 306 -30.59 6.72 18.35
C ASP A 306 -31.62 5.57 18.10
N ALA A 307 -31.44 4.85 16.97
CA ALA A 307 -32.24 3.65 16.65
C ALA A 307 -31.73 2.36 17.35
N GLY A 308 -30.69 2.41 18.17
CA GLY A 308 -30.10 1.25 18.86
C GLY A 308 -29.39 0.24 17.96
N LYS A 309 -29.11 0.58 16.70
CA LYS A 309 -28.39 -0.29 15.75
C LYS A 309 -26.90 -0.42 16.08
N ILE A 310 -26.31 0.65 16.58
CA ILE A 310 -24.91 0.73 17.03
C ILE A 310 -24.84 1.41 18.40
N THR A 311 -23.76 1.21 19.13
CA THR A 311 -23.56 1.89 20.42
C THR A 311 -23.20 3.37 20.22
N PRO A 312 -23.48 4.26 21.18
CA PRO A 312 -23.05 5.67 21.12
C PRO A 312 -21.55 5.83 20.90
N LYS A 313 -20.74 4.95 21.50
CA LYS A 313 -19.28 4.95 21.33
C LYS A 313 -18.87 4.56 19.91
N ALA A 314 -19.51 3.56 19.32
CA ALA A 314 -19.30 3.21 17.92
C ALA A 314 -19.71 4.35 16.98
N ALA A 315 -20.82 5.05 17.27
CA ALA A 315 -21.26 6.21 16.49
C ALA A 315 -20.27 7.37 16.57
N GLU A 316 -19.70 7.65 17.74
CA GLU A 316 -18.68 8.68 17.91
C GLU A 316 -17.44 8.40 17.07
N LEU A 317 -16.90 7.18 17.15
CA LEU A 317 -15.72 6.77 16.39
C LEU A 317 -16.01 6.63 14.89
N GLY A 318 -17.19 6.19 14.50
CA GLY A 318 -17.62 6.05 13.10
C GLY A 318 -17.81 7.37 12.35
N ARG A 319 -17.85 8.52 13.05
CA ARG A 319 -17.81 9.84 12.40
C ARG A 319 -16.46 10.14 11.73
N GLY A 320 -15.39 9.51 12.20
CA GLY A 320 -14.07 9.66 11.59
C GLY A 320 -13.85 8.70 10.44
N GLU A 321 -14.18 7.43 10.60
CA GLU A 321 -13.91 6.39 9.58
C GLU A 321 -14.72 5.11 9.79
N VAL A 322 -14.94 4.34 8.71
CA VAL A 322 -15.52 2.98 8.74
C VAL A 322 -14.50 1.93 9.21
N HIS A 323 -13.22 2.23 9.18
CA HIS A 323 -12.11 1.30 9.38
C HIS A 323 -12.02 0.17 8.33
N ASN A 324 -12.47 0.41 7.11
CA ASN A 324 -12.39 -0.51 5.99
C ASN A 324 -12.53 0.27 4.68
N ASP A 325 -11.47 0.24 3.83
CA ASP A 325 -11.46 0.96 2.54
C ASP A 325 -12.63 0.59 1.63
N ILE A 326 -12.95 -0.71 1.54
CA ILE A 326 -13.97 -1.21 0.62
C ILE A 326 -15.36 -0.78 1.08
N LEU A 327 -15.66 -0.99 2.37
CA LEU A 327 -16.95 -0.64 2.94
C LEU A 327 -17.17 0.87 3.00
N SER A 328 -16.12 1.65 3.26
CA SER A 328 -16.16 3.11 3.22
C SER A 328 -16.56 3.61 1.84
N LYS A 329 -15.89 3.12 0.79
CA LYS A 329 -16.20 3.53 -0.59
C LYS A 329 -17.58 3.03 -1.05
N ALA A 330 -17.98 1.84 -0.62
CA ALA A 330 -19.31 1.30 -0.90
C ALA A 330 -20.41 2.15 -0.22
N ALA A 331 -20.28 2.47 1.06
CA ALA A 331 -21.25 3.29 1.78
C ALA A 331 -21.31 4.73 1.24
N GLY A 332 -20.13 5.34 1.00
CA GLY A 332 -20.04 6.73 0.54
C GLY A 332 -20.48 6.95 -0.89
N MET A 333 -20.12 6.05 -1.83
CA MET A 333 -20.32 6.26 -3.26
C MET A 333 -21.05 5.10 -3.96
N GLY A 334 -21.66 4.20 -3.19
CA GLY A 334 -22.43 3.07 -3.71
C GLY A 334 -21.59 2.12 -4.58
N MET A 335 -22.21 1.57 -5.60
CA MET A 335 -21.58 0.64 -6.55
C MET A 335 -20.40 1.28 -7.28
N PHE A 336 -20.45 2.57 -7.59
CA PHE A 336 -19.32 3.26 -8.24
C PHE A 336 -18.10 3.31 -7.34
N GLY A 337 -18.27 3.59 -6.04
CA GLY A 337 -17.19 3.56 -5.06
C GLY A 337 -16.62 2.16 -4.85
N LEU A 338 -17.52 1.16 -4.73
CA LEU A 338 -17.14 -0.25 -4.59
C LEU A 338 -16.31 -0.74 -5.78
N LEU A 339 -16.78 -0.52 -6.99
CA LEU A 339 -16.06 -0.92 -8.21
C LEU A 339 -14.74 -0.18 -8.37
N ALA A 340 -14.70 1.11 -8.01
CA ALA A 340 -13.49 1.91 -8.08
C ALA A 340 -12.40 1.43 -7.13
N ILE A 341 -12.73 1.15 -5.86
CA ILE A 341 -11.74 0.66 -4.89
C ILE A 341 -11.26 -0.76 -5.24
N LEU A 342 -12.15 -1.64 -5.72
CA LEU A 342 -11.76 -2.95 -6.20
C LEU A 342 -10.85 -2.84 -7.43
N ALA A 343 -11.12 -1.93 -8.36
CA ALA A 343 -10.28 -1.70 -9.53
C ALA A 343 -8.86 -1.23 -9.13
N ILE A 344 -8.74 -0.32 -8.13
CA ILE A 344 -7.44 0.15 -7.62
C ILE A 344 -6.57 -1.00 -7.12
N TYR A 345 -7.15 -2.00 -6.46
CA TYR A 345 -6.40 -3.16 -5.98
C TYR A 345 -6.19 -4.21 -7.08
N PHE A 346 -7.26 -4.62 -7.77
CA PHE A 346 -7.21 -5.80 -8.63
C PHE A 346 -6.64 -5.55 -10.02
N ALA A 347 -6.73 -4.32 -10.57
CA ALA A 347 -6.13 -4.04 -11.87
C ALA A 347 -4.59 -4.09 -11.83
N PRO A 348 -3.89 -3.41 -10.89
CA PRO A 348 -2.45 -3.57 -10.75
C PRO A 348 -2.05 -5.00 -10.36
N LEU A 349 -2.81 -5.65 -9.47
CA LEU A 349 -2.54 -7.03 -9.07
C LEU A 349 -2.53 -7.99 -10.25
N ASN A 350 -3.51 -7.88 -11.16
CA ASN A 350 -3.55 -8.68 -12.39
C ASN A 350 -2.36 -8.40 -13.31
N LEU A 351 -1.95 -7.15 -13.45
CA LEU A 351 -0.77 -6.80 -14.25
C LEU A 351 0.52 -7.38 -13.65
N PHE A 352 0.70 -7.29 -12.34
CA PHE A 352 1.83 -7.91 -11.66
C PHE A 352 1.78 -9.44 -11.76
N TRP A 353 0.60 -10.04 -11.66
CA TRP A 353 0.43 -11.47 -11.85
C TRP A 353 0.86 -11.92 -13.25
N ARG A 354 0.49 -11.17 -14.28
CA ARG A 354 0.97 -11.43 -15.65
C ARG A 354 2.49 -11.31 -15.74
N ALA A 355 3.08 -10.29 -15.09
CA ALA A 355 4.53 -10.08 -15.06
C ALA A 355 5.30 -11.27 -14.46
N THR A 356 4.71 -12.03 -13.53
CA THR A 356 5.36 -13.24 -12.98
C THR A 356 5.51 -14.39 -13.97
N ARG A 357 4.83 -14.33 -15.12
CA ARG A 357 4.94 -15.32 -16.20
C ARG A 357 5.99 -14.97 -17.25
N SER A 358 6.65 -13.83 -17.11
CA SER A 358 7.72 -13.40 -18.02
C SER A 358 8.90 -14.36 -18.00
N ALA A 359 9.56 -14.54 -19.15
CA ALA A 359 10.83 -15.25 -19.25
C ALA A 359 11.98 -14.49 -18.55
N SER A 360 11.87 -13.18 -18.42
CA SER A 360 12.86 -12.35 -17.72
C SER A 360 12.71 -12.48 -16.20
N GLU A 361 13.75 -13.02 -15.54
CA GLU A 361 13.77 -13.14 -14.08
C GLU A 361 13.61 -11.79 -13.36
N LYS A 362 14.12 -10.70 -13.94
CA LYS A 362 13.94 -9.35 -13.35
C LYS A 362 12.48 -8.93 -13.38
N ILE A 363 11.78 -9.12 -14.50
CA ILE A 363 10.35 -8.81 -14.63
C ILE A 363 9.54 -9.69 -13.69
N LYS A 364 9.78 -10.99 -13.67
CA LYS A 364 9.11 -11.94 -12.80
C LYS A 364 9.24 -11.54 -11.33
N ARG A 365 10.45 -11.22 -10.88
CA ARG A 365 10.71 -10.78 -9.49
C ARG A 365 10.06 -9.42 -9.18
N THR A 366 10.04 -8.49 -10.14
CA THR A 366 9.29 -7.23 -10.01
C THR A 366 7.80 -7.48 -9.85
N GLY A 367 7.24 -8.42 -10.65
CA GLY A 367 5.85 -8.84 -10.51
C GLY A 367 5.53 -9.39 -9.12
N ILE A 368 6.41 -10.24 -8.56
CA ILE A 368 6.25 -10.78 -7.20
C ILE A 368 6.27 -9.66 -6.14
N LEU A 369 7.18 -8.68 -6.26
CA LEU A 369 7.21 -7.50 -5.39
C LEU A 369 5.90 -6.71 -5.47
N GLY A 370 5.38 -6.50 -6.68
CA GLY A 370 4.11 -5.82 -6.91
C GLY A 370 2.92 -6.58 -6.32
N ILE A 371 2.88 -7.91 -6.45
CA ILE A 371 1.84 -8.75 -5.83
C ILE A 371 1.91 -8.61 -4.30
N ALA A 372 3.08 -8.75 -3.70
CA ALA A 372 3.25 -8.60 -2.26
C ALA A 372 2.81 -7.21 -1.79
N PHE A 373 3.20 -6.16 -2.51
CA PHE A 373 2.85 -4.77 -2.19
C PHE A 373 1.33 -4.55 -2.23
N VAL A 374 0.68 -4.87 -3.34
CA VAL A 374 -0.78 -4.64 -3.51
C VAL A 374 -1.58 -5.51 -2.56
N SER A 375 -1.20 -6.79 -2.38
CA SER A 375 -1.88 -7.69 -1.44
C SER A 375 -1.75 -7.22 0.01
N GLY A 376 -0.59 -6.67 0.40
CA GLY A 376 -0.40 -6.06 1.72
C GLY A 376 -1.36 -4.89 1.94
N PHE A 377 -1.40 -3.95 1.00
CA PHE A 377 -2.31 -2.80 1.08
C PHE A 377 -3.78 -3.20 1.07
N PHE A 378 -4.16 -4.22 0.28
CA PHE A 378 -5.52 -4.76 0.30
C PHE A 378 -5.90 -5.26 1.70
N VAL A 379 -5.03 -6.05 2.35
CA VAL A 379 -5.31 -6.55 3.71
C VAL A 379 -5.33 -5.42 4.74
N PHE A 380 -4.44 -4.44 4.63
CA PHE A 380 -4.45 -3.24 5.51
C PHE A 380 -5.78 -2.50 5.36
N GLY A 381 -6.25 -2.30 4.13
CA GLY A 381 -7.52 -1.65 3.82
C GLY A 381 -8.77 -2.39 4.32
N LEU A 382 -8.66 -3.68 4.69
CA LEU A 382 -9.75 -4.41 5.35
C LEU A 382 -9.92 -4.03 6.83
N THR A 383 -8.93 -3.39 7.45
CA THR A 383 -8.91 -3.11 8.90
C THR A 383 -8.78 -1.64 9.27
N VAL A 384 -8.50 -0.79 8.30
CA VAL A 384 -8.40 0.68 8.42
C VAL A 384 -8.65 1.32 7.06
N GLU A 385 -9.13 2.56 7.02
CA GLU A 385 -9.26 3.32 5.77
C GLU A 385 -7.89 3.85 5.33
N PHE A 386 -7.06 2.93 4.84
CA PHE A 386 -5.65 3.20 4.57
C PHE A 386 -5.48 4.15 3.37
N LEU A 387 -6.27 3.95 2.32
CA LEU A 387 -6.17 4.69 1.06
C LEU A 387 -6.92 6.05 1.05
N ASN A 388 -7.59 6.41 2.15
CA ASN A 388 -8.19 7.72 2.32
C ASN A 388 -7.17 8.79 2.73
N LEU A 389 -6.04 8.41 3.31
CA LEU A 389 -4.98 9.34 3.62
C LEU A 389 -4.18 9.72 2.38
N THR A 390 -4.04 11.03 2.12
CA THR A 390 -3.31 11.57 0.96
C THR A 390 -1.88 11.00 0.85
N MET A 391 -1.20 10.84 1.99
CA MET A 391 0.15 10.24 2.02
C MET A 391 0.13 8.76 1.65
N ALA A 392 -0.82 7.99 2.17
CA ALA A 392 -0.93 6.56 1.85
C ALA A 392 -1.36 6.34 0.40
N ALA A 393 -2.28 7.16 -0.11
CA ALA A 393 -2.66 7.17 -1.52
C ALA A 393 -1.46 7.51 -2.43
N ALA A 394 -0.64 8.51 -2.05
CA ALA A 394 0.59 8.86 -2.76
C ALA A 394 1.59 7.70 -2.73
N PHE A 395 1.85 7.11 -1.58
CA PHE A 395 2.79 5.99 -1.45
C PHE A 395 2.32 4.77 -2.25
N TYR A 396 1.04 4.43 -2.18
CA TYR A 396 0.46 3.32 -2.93
C TYR A 396 0.56 3.54 -4.43
N SER A 397 -0.02 4.63 -4.93
CA SER A 397 -0.10 4.91 -6.37
C SER A 397 1.28 5.11 -7.00
N PHE A 398 2.19 5.78 -6.28
CA PHE A 398 3.58 5.97 -6.71
C PHE A 398 4.33 4.63 -6.79
N THR A 399 4.25 3.80 -5.75
CA THR A 399 4.95 2.50 -5.73
C THR A 399 4.39 1.56 -6.80
N VAL A 400 3.06 1.53 -6.99
CA VAL A 400 2.42 0.79 -8.09
C VAL A 400 2.92 1.28 -9.44
N ALA A 401 2.95 2.60 -9.67
CA ALA A 401 3.45 3.19 -10.92
C ALA A 401 4.91 2.81 -11.18
N VAL A 402 5.76 2.88 -10.16
CA VAL A 402 7.19 2.54 -10.22
C VAL A 402 7.39 1.06 -10.56
N LEU A 403 6.75 0.15 -9.82
CA LEU A 403 6.90 -1.28 -10.04
C LEU A 403 6.29 -1.73 -11.39
N LEU A 404 5.14 -1.17 -11.79
CA LEU A 404 4.60 -1.42 -13.13
C LEU A 404 5.50 -0.87 -14.23
N ALA A 405 6.05 0.34 -14.07
CA ALA A 405 7.01 0.88 -15.03
C ALA A 405 8.27 0.01 -15.16
N ALA A 406 8.73 -0.59 -14.07
CA ALA A 406 9.84 -1.54 -14.11
C ALA A 406 9.44 -2.85 -14.82
N CYS A 407 8.21 -3.34 -14.66
CA CYS A 407 7.70 -4.52 -15.37
C CYS A 407 7.56 -4.28 -16.87
N TYR A 408 6.99 -3.13 -17.25
CA TYR A 408 6.60 -2.79 -18.64
C TYR A 408 7.60 -1.83 -19.30
N ASN A 409 8.84 -1.85 -18.85
CA ASN A 409 9.89 -0.95 -19.36
C ASN A 409 10.23 -1.25 -20.82
N ILE A 410 10.28 -0.21 -21.64
CA ILE A 410 10.56 -0.33 -23.09
C ILE A 410 11.96 -0.86 -23.43
N HIS A 411 12.91 -0.84 -22.49
CA HIS A 411 14.26 -1.35 -22.67
C HIS A 411 14.39 -2.86 -22.44
N HIS A 412 13.29 -3.56 -22.11
CA HIS A 412 13.32 -5.02 -21.99
C HIS A 412 13.43 -5.76 -23.33
N GLY A 413 13.20 -5.09 -24.47
CA GLY A 413 13.45 -5.62 -25.81
C GLY A 413 12.55 -6.75 -26.29
N GLU A 414 11.69 -7.31 -25.45
CA GLU A 414 10.75 -8.39 -25.81
C GLU A 414 9.29 -7.96 -25.58
N PRO A 415 8.34 -8.36 -26.47
CA PRO A 415 6.92 -8.20 -26.21
C PRO A 415 6.56 -9.03 -24.96
N PHE A 416 5.83 -8.42 -24.05
CA PHE A 416 5.54 -8.88 -22.69
C PHE A 416 4.76 -10.19 -22.61
N ILE A 417 4.08 -10.60 -23.67
CA ILE A 417 3.26 -11.81 -23.72
C ILE A 417 3.30 -12.37 -25.14
N LYS A 418 3.78 -13.61 -25.29
CA LYS A 418 3.28 -14.46 -26.39
C LYS A 418 1.83 -14.81 -26.05
N PRO A 419 0.90 -14.69 -26.99
CA PRO A 419 -0.52 -14.99 -26.80
C PRO A 419 -0.77 -16.40 -26.28
#